data_f8a18ca83d1f6bb8e6454dc2c917ad87
#
_entry.id   f8a18ca83d1f6bb8e6454dc2c917ad87
#
_cell.length_a   1.000
_cell.length_b   1.000
_cell.length_c   1.000
_cell.angle_alpha   90.00
_cell.angle_beta   90.00
_cell.angle_gamma   90.00
#
_symmetry.space_group_name_H-M   'P 1'
#
loop_
_entity.id
_entity.type
_entity.pdbx_description
1 polymer ?
#
loop_
_entity_poly.entity_id
_entity_poly.type
_entity_poly.pdbx_seq_one_letter_code
_entity_poly.pdbx_strand_id
1 'polypeptide(L)'
;ISNSIQRAQKKVEENNFGIRKRLLEYDDVMNKQRNVIYGKRQHALFGDRLALDIDNAFYVVAEGLISGFREQEDYEGFKMACIVNFGLDTAIDEERFKKGDINTVVEQLYTEASESYARRKDDLKKNAIPVFKNIRQTQGSHIENVVVPFSDGRKGLNVVTPLDKTLQTEGEELANSLEKTITLTVIDEAWKEHLRAMDDLKQ
;
A
#
# COMPACT_ATOMS: atom_id res chain seq x y z
N ILE A 1 -50.63 24.89 -29.96
CA ILE A 1 -49.42 24.24 -30.51
C ILE A 1 -48.16 24.90 -29.92
N SER A 2 -48.01 26.24 -29.93
CA SER A 2 -46.84 26.97 -29.42
C SER A 2 -46.57 26.68 -27.91
N ASN A 3 -47.59 26.77 -27.08
CA ASN A 3 -47.47 26.53 -25.63
C ASN A 3 -47.11 25.09 -25.28
N SER A 4 -47.56 24.12 -26.10
CA SER A 4 -47.20 22.70 -25.89
C SER A 4 -45.73 22.44 -26.23
N ILE A 5 -45.23 23.09 -27.29
CA ILE A 5 -43.80 23.00 -27.68
C ILE A 5 -42.92 23.66 -26.61
N GLN A 6 -43.28 24.85 -26.12
CA GLN A 6 -42.53 25.50 -25.05
C GLN A 6 -42.46 24.67 -23.77
N ARG A 7 -43.58 24.04 -23.37
CA ARG A 7 -43.58 23.12 -22.20
C ARG A 7 -42.69 21.91 -22.42
N ALA A 8 -42.69 21.33 -23.62
CA ALA A 8 -41.84 20.20 -23.96
C ALA A 8 -40.34 20.60 -23.92
N GLN A 9 -40.01 21.75 -24.51
CA GLN A 9 -38.65 22.30 -24.48
C GLN A 9 -38.17 22.54 -23.04
N LYS A 10 -38.98 23.19 -22.21
CA LYS A 10 -38.66 23.44 -20.81
C LYS A 10 -38.40 22.15 -20.04
N LYS A 11 -39.21 21.10 -20.25
CA LYS A 11 -39.05 19.82 -19.60
C LYS A 11 -37.76 19.12 -20.04
N VAL A 12 -37.38 19.21 -21.31
CA VAL A 12 -36.10 18.69 -21.83
C VAL A 12 -34.90 19.44 -21.23
N GLU A 13 -34.99 20.79 -21.14
CA GLU A 13 -33.94 21.61 -20.51
C GLU A 13 -33.77 21.29 -19.04
N GLU A 14 -34.86 21.15 -18.29
CA GLU A 14 -34.82 20.77 -16.86
C GLU A 14 -34.19 19.39 -16.67
N ASN A 15 -34.54 18.43 -17.52
CA ASN A 15 -33.93 17.09 -17.48
C ASN A 15 -32.43 17.12 -17.81
N ASN A 16 -32.06 17.82 -18.87
CA ASN A 16 -30.67 17.99 -19.28
C ASN A 16 -29.85 18.75 -18.22
N PHE A 17 -30.46 19.74 -17.57
CA PHE A 17 -29.83 20.44 -16.45
C PHE A 17 -29.60 19.51 -15.26
N GLY A 18 -30.58 18.67 -14.90
CA GLY A 18 -30.44 17.68 -13.83
C GLY A 18 -29.35 16.65 -14.11
N ILE A 19 -29.22 16.19 -15.37
CA ILE A 19 -28.14 15.27 -15.77
C ILE A 19 -26.78 15.96 -15.66
N ARG A 20 -26.64 17.17 -16.22
CA ARG A 20 -25.37 17.93 -16.15
C ARG A 20 -24.98 18.24 -14.71
N LYS A 21 -25.93 18.62 -13.85
CA LYS A 21 -25.66 18.87 -12.43
C LYS A 21 -25.09 17.63 -11.74
N ARG A 22 -25.70 16.45 -11.93
CA ARG A 22 -25.21 15.20 -11.36
C ARG A 22 -23.81 14.83 -11.85
N LEU A 23 -23.51 15.04 -13.13
CA LEU A 23 -22.18 14.82 -13.68
C LEU A 23 -21.14 15.72 -13.04
N LEU A 24 -21.46 17.01 -12.86
CA LEU A 24 -20.56 17.96 -12.19
C LEU A 24 -20.31 17.57 -10.71
N GLU A 25 -21.37 17.21 -9.99
CA GLU A 25 -21.25 16.76 -8.59
C GLU A 25 -20.38 15.51 -8.49
N TYR A 26 -20.54 14.56 -9.42
CA TYR A 26 -19.70 13.38 -9.51
C TYR A 26 -18.23 13.73 -9.80
N ASP A 27 -17.99 14.59 -10.79
CA ASP A 27 -16.64 15.02 -11.17
C ASP A 27 -15.93 15.77 -10.03
N ASP A 28 -16.65 16.57 -9.24
CA ASP A 28 -16.13 17.25 -8.06
C ASP A 28 -15.67 16.25 -6.98
N VAL A 29 -16.46 15.20 -6.73
CA VAL A 29 -16.08 14.14 -5.79
C VAL A 29 -14.85 13.40 -6.28
N MET A 30 -14.84 13.01 -7.56
CA MET A 30 -13.71 12.30 -8.16
C MET A 30 -12.43 13.13 -8.14
N ASN A 31 -12.52 14.44 -8.40
CA ASN A 31 -11.37 15.34 -8.35
C ASN A 31 -10.80 15.46 -6.92
N LYS A 32 -11.66 15.57 -5.91
CA LYS A 32 -11.23 15.60 -4.50
C LYS A 32 -10.51 14.31 -4.12
N GLN A 33 -11.08 13.16 -4.47
CA GLN A 33 -10.45 11.85 -4.21
C GLN A 33 -9.12 11.71 -4.94
N ARG A 34 -9.06 12.09 -6.21
CA ARG A 34 -7.83 12.08 -7.02
C ARG A 34 -6.72 12.90 -6.37
N ASN A 35 -7.03 14.10 -5.91
CA ASN A 35 -6.05 14.97 -5.27
C ASN A 35 -5.47 14.34 -3.98
N VAL A 36 -6.30 13.66 -3.18
CA VAL A 36 -5.84 12.93 -1.98
C VAL A 36 -4.89 11.79 -2.37
N ILE A 37 -5.26 10.99 -3.38
CA ILE A 37 -4.43 9.88 -3.84
C ILE A 37 -3.12 10.37 -4.46
N TYR A 38 -3.16 11.44 -5.26
CA TYR A 38 -1.95 12.03 -5.83
C TYR A 38 -1.03 12.61 -4.75
N GLY A 39 -1.59 13.21 -3.69
CA GLY A 39 -0.82 13.64 -2.53
C GLY A 39 -0.12 12.46 -1.84
N LYS A 40 -0.84 11.36 -1.57
CA LYS A 40 -0.24 10.13 -1.00
C LYS A 40 0.85 9.55 -1.92
N ARG A 41 0.60 9.51 -3.22
CA ARG A 41 1.57 9.03 -4.20
C ARG A 41 2.82 9.92 -4.25
N GLN A 42 2.65 11.22 -4.18
CA GLN A 42 3.77 12.17 -4.12
C GLN A 42 4.59 11.98 -2.84
N HIS A 43 3.94 11.78 -1.70
CA HIS A 43 4.64 11.46 -0.44
C HIS A 43 5.44 10.15 -0.56
N ALA A 44 4.89 9.10 -1.17
CA ALA A 44 5.62 7.86 -1.41
C ALA A 44 6.80 8.02 -2.38
N LEU A 45 6.68 8.88 -3.40
CA LEU A 45 7.73 9.14 -4.39
C LEU A 45 8.92 9.91 -3.82
N PHE A 46 8.65 10.98 -3.06
CA PHE A 46 9.67 11.91 -2.57
C PHE A 46 9.98 11.71 -1.08
N GLY A 47 9.45 10.72 -0.48
CA GLY A 47 9.18 10.26 0.80
C GLY A 47 10.14 10.40 1.96
N ASP A 48 10.20 11.55 2.59
CA ASP A 48 10.81 11.67 3.91
C ASP A 48 9.99 10.99 5.03
N ARG A 49 8.76 10.51 4.73
CA ARG A 49 7.82 9.93 5.69
C ARG A 49 7.38 8.50 5.39
N LEU A 50 7.89 7.89 4.32
CA LEU A 50 7.44 6.54 3.91
C LEU A 50 7.66 5.50 5.02
N ALA A 51 8.78 5.56 5.72
CA ALA A 51 9.07 4.67 6.83
C ALA A 51 8.04 4.80 7.97
N LEU A 52 7.60 6.03 8.28
CA LEU A 52 6.55 6.28 9.27
C LEU A 52 5.18 5.77 8.79
N ASP A 53 4.87 5.91 7.51
CA ASP A 53 3.61 5.41 6.93
C ASP A 53 3.56 3.87 6.97
N ILE A 54 4.68 3.20 6.69
CA ILE A 54 4.81 1.74 6.79
C ILE A 54 4.69 1.29 8.24
N ASP A 55 5.35 1.97 9.16
CA ASP A 55 5.29 1.69 10.59
C ASP A 55 3.86 1.81 11.14
N ASN A 56 3.17 2.90 10.80
CA ASN A 56 1.76 3.08 11.12
C ASN A 56 0.87 1.99 10.50
N ALA A 57 1.19 1.54 9.29
CA ALA A 57 0.43 0.45 8.65
C ALA A 57 0.56 -0.86 9.43
N PHE A 58 1.75 -1.19 9.95
CA PHE A 58 1.94 -2.36 10.81
C PHE A 58 1.07 -2.27 12.07
N TYR A 59 1.04 -1.13 12.72
CA TYR A 59 0.21 -0.93 13.92
C TYR A 59 -1.28 -1.11 13.62
N VAL A 60 -1.79 -0.44 12.57
CA VAL A 60 -3.19 -0.52 12.15
C VAL A 60 -3.60 -1.95 11.77
N VAL A 61 -2.72 -2.68 11.07
CA VAL A 61 -2.98 -4.09 10.73
C VAL A 61 -2.98 -4.96 11.98
N ALA A 62 -2.05 -4.77 12.90
CA ALA A 62 -2.00 -5.52 14.16
C ALA A 62 -3.28 -5.30 15.00
N GLU A 63 -3.72 -4.03 15.13
CA GLU A 63 -4.98 -3.68 15.81
C GLU A 63 -6.19 -4.33 15.15
N GLY A 64 -6.27 -4.26 13.82
CA GLY A 64 -7.37 -4.84 13.05
C GLY A 64 -7.44 -6.36 13.19
N LEU A 65 -6.30 -7.06 13.15
CA LEU A 65 -6.24 -8.51 13.32
C LEU A 65 -6.70 -8.93 14.72
N ILE A 66 -6.16 -8.29 15.75
CA ILE A 66 -6.50 -8.63 17.14
C ILE A 66 -7.98 -8.33 17.41
N SER A 67 -8.48 -7.17 17.03
CA SER A 67 -9.89 -6.80 17.25
C SER A 67 -10.84 -7.74 16.51
N GLY A 68 -10.59 -7.96 15.21
CA GLY A 68 -11.48 -8.77 14.37
C GLY A 68 -11.54 -10.24 14.76
N PHE A 69 -10.41 -10.88 15.04
CA PHE A 69 -10.38 -12.29 15.42
C PHE A 69 -10.77 -12.52 16.88
N ARG A 70 -10.54 -11.55 17.77
CA ARG A 70 -11.00 -11.64 19.17
C ARG A 70 -12.51 -11.58 19.27
N GLU A 71 -13.19 -10.74 18.47
CA GLU A 71 -14.66 -10.72 18.42
C GLU A 71 -15.26 -12.04 17.95
N GLN A 72 -14.54 -12.78 17.10
CA GLN A 72 -14.96 -14.09 16.60
C GLN A 72 -14.48 -15.27 17.48
N GLU A 73 -13.70 -14.99 18.52
CA GLU A 73 -13.03 -15.99 19.37
C GLU A 73 -12.17 -16.98 18.60
N ASP A 74 -11.67 -16.59 17.39
CA ASP A 74 -10.93 -17.44 16.46
C ASP A 74 -9.42 -17.22 16.60
N TYR A 75 -8.79 -17.94 17.53
CA TYR A 75 -7.35 -17.87 17.75
C TYR A 75 -6.53 -18.51 16.62
N GLU A 76 -6.98 -19.62 16.05
CA GLU A 76 -6.28 -20.29 14.95
C GLU A 76 -6.32 -19.43 13.67
N GLY A 77 -7.45 -18.81 13.37
CA GLY A 77 -7.58 -17.83 12.30
C GLY A 77 -6.66 -16.63 12.52
N PHE A 78 -6.54 -16.14 13.75
CA PHE A 78 -5.61 -15.08 14.11
C PHE A 78 -4.14 -15.47 13.81
N LYS A 79 -3.68 -16.66 14.25
CA LYS A 79 -2.33 -17.13 13.94
C LYS A 79 -2.07 -17.22 12.45
N MET A 80 -3.02 -17.78 11.70
CA MET A 80 -2.92 -17.88 10.25
C MET A 80 -2.85 -16.49 9.60
N ALA A 81 -3.65 -15.53 10.09
CA ALA A 81 -3.63 -14.16 9.62
C ALA A 81 -2.29 -13.45 9.92
N CYS A 82 -1.63 -13.75 11.04
CA CYS A 82 -0.27 -13.25 11.34
C CYS A 82 0.75 -13.78 10.32
N ILE A 83 0.65 -15.06 9.94
CA ILE A 83 1.52 -15.63 8.91
C ILE A 83 1.26 -14.98 7.55
N VAL A 84 0.00 -14.77 7.17
CA VAL A 84 -0.37 -14.19 5.87
C VAL A 84 0.04 -12.73 5.76
N ASN A 85 -0.20 -11.92 6.82
CA ASN A 85 0.02 -10.48 6.77
C ASN A 85 1.46 -10.07 7.12
N PHE A 86 2.06 -10.70 8.13
CA PHE A 86 3.40 -10.35 8.61
C PHE A 86 4.45 -11.41 8.29
N GLY A 87 4.02 -12.60 7.85
CA GLY A 87 4.89 -13.75 7.61
C GLY A 87 5.63 -14.19 8.88
N LEU A 88 4.98 -14.10 10.03
CA LEU A 88 5.52 -14.53 11.32
C LEU A 88 4.54 -15.45 12.04
N ASP A 89 5.08 -16.41 12.79
CA ASP A 89 4.35 -17.17 13.79
C ASP A 89 4.47 -16.40 15.10
N THR A 90 3.35 -15.85 15.59
CA THR A 90 3.32 -14.97 16.76
C THR A 90 3.59 -15.75 18.05
N ALA A 91 4.30 -15.14 18.98
CA ALA A 91 4.51 -15.68 20.33
C ALA A 91 3.32 -15.43 21.28
N ILE A 92 2.26 -14.76 20.83
CA ILE A 92 1.04 -14.52 21.60
C ILE A 92 0.31 -15.84 21.73
N ASP A 93 0.18 -16.36 22.96
CA ASP A 93 -0.58 -17.57 23.24
C ASP A 93 -2.10 -17.29 23.29
N GLU A 94 -2.90 -18.36 23.26
CA GLU A 94 -4.37 -18.28 23.23
C GLU A 94 -4.95 -17.59 24.48
N GLU A 95 -4.36 -17.83 25.65
CA GLU A 95 -4.85 -17.22 26.89
C GLU A 95 -4.62 -15.71 26.88
N ARG A 96 -3.44 -15.26 26.46
CA ARG A 96 -3.10 -13.85 26.33
C ARG A 96 -3.93 -13.17 25.23
N PHE A 97 -4.13 -13.87 24.11
CA PHE A 97 -4.99 -13.40 23.03
C PHE A 97 -6.42 -13.16 23.52
N LYS A 98 -7.03 -14.08 24.29
CA LYS A 98 -8.42 -13.99 24.73
C LYS A 98 -8.62 -13.05 25.93
N LYS A 99 -7.73 -13.09 26.91
CA LYS A 99 -7.90 -12.41 28.22
C LYS A 99 -6.99 -11.21 28.44
N GLY A 100 -5.92 -11.08 27.67
CA GLY A 100 -4.96 -9.96 27.81
C GLY A 100 -5.59 -8.61 27.54
N ASP A 101 -5.01 -7.55 28.09
CA ASP A 101 -5.38 -6.20 27.73
C ASP A 101 -5.12 -5.96 26.23
N ILE A 102 -6.13 -5.43 25.53
CA ILE A 102 -6.12 -5.34 24.07
C ILE A 102 -4.96 -4.50 23.56
N ASN A 103 -4.68 -3.37 24.21
CA ASN A 103 -3.60 -2.48 23.79
C ASN A 103 -2.24 -3.16 23.96
N THR A 104 -2.04 -3.86 25.07
CA THR A 104 -0.79 -4.60 25.33
C THR A 104 -0.56 -5.72 24.31
N VAL A 105 -1.63 -6.41 23.90
CA VAL A 105 -1.54 -7.49 22.91
C VAL A 105 -1.29 -6.91 21.51
N VAL A 106 -1.90 -5.78 21.15
CA VAL A 106 -1.64 -5.06 19.91
C VAL A 106 -0.19 -4.60 19.84
N GLU A 107 0.33 -3.97 20.91
CA GLU A 107 1.72 -3.52 20.96
C GLU A 107 2.71 -4.69 20.86
N GLN A 108 2.39 -5.83 21.47
CA GLN A 108 3.22 -7.02 21.33
C GLN A 108 3.27 -7.48 19.88
N LEU A 109 2.12 -7.66 19.21
CA LEU A 109 2.07 -8.09 17.81
C LEU A 109 2.79 -7.11 16.89
N TYR A 110 2.56 -5.82 17.09
CA TYR A 110 3.24 -4.75 16.36
C TYR A 110 4.77 -4.84 16.53
N THR A 111 5.25 -5.03 17.74
CA THR A 111 6.70 -5.18 18.03
C THR A 111 7.27 -6.40 17.33
N GLU A 112 6.62 -7.58 17.45
CA GLU A 112 7.02 -8.81 16.78
C GLU A 112 7.09 -8.63 15.25
N ALA A 113 6.09 -7.96 14.66
CA ALA A 113 6.03 -7.69 13.23
C ALA A 113 7.15 -6.75 12.78
N SER A 114 7.38 -5.66 13.51
CA SER A 114 8.41 -4.67 13.22
C SER A 114 9.82 -5.26 13.32
N GLU A 115 10.09 -6.07 14.34
CA GLU A 115 11.36 -6.76 14.49
C GLU A 115 11.58 -7.81 13.38
N SER A 116 10.52 -8.56 13.02
CA SER A 116 10.59 -9.52 11.92
C SER A 116 10.89 -8.81 10.60
N TYR A 117 10.27 -7.67 10.36
CA TYR A 117 10.52 -6.86 9.18
C TYR A 117 11.95 -6.32 9.14
N ALA A 118 12.44 -5.78 10.26
CA ALA A 118 13.82 -5.29 10.38
C ALA A 118 14.85 -6.39 10.08
N ARG A 119 14.66 -7.60 10.60
CA ARG A 119 15.53 -8.75 10.29
C ARG A 119 15.56 -9.07 8.80
N ARG A 120 14.38 -9.12 8.14
CA ARG A 120 14.30 -9.38 6.70
C ARG A 120 14.95 -8.28 5.87
N LYS A 121 14.80 -7.03 6.29
CA LYS A 121 15.46 -5.88 5.65
C LYS A 121 16.99 -6.01 5.74
N ASP A 122 17.51 -6.43 6.89
CA ASP A 122 18.95 -6.67 7.09
C ASP A 122 19.45 -7.86 6.26
N ASP A 123 18.70 -8.93 6.18
CA ASP A 123 19.06 -10.09 5.36
C ASP A 123 19.06 -9.75 3.87
N LEU A 124 18.10 -8.95 3.41
CA LEU A 124 18.08 -8.42 2.04
C LEU A 124 19.36 -7.62 1.75
N LYS A 125 19.75 -6.71 2.64
CA LYS A 125 20.96 -5.89 2.50
C LYS A 125 22.21 -6.78 2.44
N LYS A 126 22.36 -7.72 3.38
CA LYS A 126 23.50 -8.63 3.43
C LYS A 126 23.65 -9.48 2.17
N ASN A 127 22.54 -9.95 1.61
CA ASN A 127 22.55 -10.78 0.40
C ASN A 127 22.77 -9.97 -0.88
N ALA A 128 22.28 -8.73 -0.93
CA ALA A 128 22.39 -7.89 -2.11
C ALA A 128 23.79 -7.28 -2.29
N ILE A 129 24.44 -6.83 -1.23
CA ILE A 129 25.72 -6.11 -1.31
C ILE A 129 26.82 -6.86 -2.07
N PRO A 130 27.07 -8.16 -1.86
CA PRO A 130 28.07 -8.88 -2.65
C PRO A 130 27.77 -8.88 -4.14
N VAL A 131 26.49 -9.02 -4.51
CA VAL A 131 26.06 -9.01 -5.91
C VAL A 131 26.31 -7.64 -6.54
N PHE A 132 25.94 -6.56 -5.85
CA PHE A 132 26.15 -5.18 -6.32
C PHE A 132 27.64 -4.84 -6.47
N LYS A 133 28.50 -5.30 -5.54
CA LYS A 133 29.95 -5.17 -5.63
C LYS A 133 30.50 -5.91 -6.85
N ASN A 134 30.01 -7.12 -7.11
CA ASN A 134 30.43 -7.88 -8.30
C ASN A 134 30.00 -7.19 -9.60
N ILE A 135 28.78 -6.68 -9.68
CA ILE A 135 28.30 -5.91 -10.84
C ILE A 135 29.23 -4.70 -11.09
N ARG A 136 29.56 -3.95 -10.04
CA ARG A 136 30.47 -2.80 -10.16
C ARG A 136 31.86 -3.19 -10.66
N GLN A 137 32.40 -4.31 -10.18
CA GLN A 137 33.74 -4.78 -10.59
C GLN A 137 33.76 -5.32 -12.02
N THR A 138 32.72 -6.03 -12.45
CA THR A 138 32.68 -6.73 -13.74
C THR A 138 32.20 -5.84 -14.89
N GLN A 139 31.26 -4.93 -14.62
CA GLN A 139 30.62 -4.11 -15.68
C GLN A 139 31.04 -2.63 -15.66
N GLY A 140 31.88 -2.22 -14.71
CA GLY A 140 32.49 -0.89 -14.67
C GLY A 140 31.50 0.25 -14.33
N SER A 141 31.92 1.48 -14.66
CA SER A 141 31.20 2.71 -14.30
C SER A 141 30.00 3.04 -15.22
N HIS A 142 29.71 2.22 -16.22
CA HIS A 142 28.66 2.51 -17.20
C HIS A 142 27.24 2.18 -16.68
N ILE A 143 27.13 1.38 -15.61
CA ILE A 143 25.82 1.04 -15.04
C ILE A 143 25.50 2.01 -13.92
N GLU A 144 24.46 2.81 -14.14
CA GLU A 144 23.92 3.73 -13.15
C GLU A 144 22.87 3.06 -12.26
N ASN A 145 21.98 2.27 -12.87
CA ASN A 145 20.86 1.63 -12.19
C ASN A 145 20.87 0.13 -12.39
N VAL A 146 20.46 -0.60 -11.36
CA VAL A 146 20.25 -2.05 -11.37
C VAL A 146 18.79 -2.35 -11.18
N VAL A 147 18.25 -3.29 -11.95
CA VAL A 147 16.89 -3.82 -11.78
C VAL A 147 16.96 -5.11 -10.99
N VAL A 148 16.34 -5.12 -9.83
CA VAL A 148 16.28 -6.29 -8.95
C VAL A 148 14.86 -6.86 -9.01
N PRO A 149 14.68 -8.10 -9.48
CA PRO A 149 13.37 -8.74 -9.50
C PRO A 149 13.03 -9.29 -8.10
N PHE A 150 11.86 -8.95 -7.61
CA PHE A 150 11.26 -9.52 -6.40
C PHE A 150 10.00 -10.29 -6.78
N SER A 151 9.66 -11.30 -6.00
CA SER A 151 8.41 -12.06 -6.18
C SER A 151 7.91 -12.58 -4.84
N ASP A 152 6.59 -12.54 -4.67
CA ASP A 152 5.88 -13.18 -3.57
C ASP A 152 5.39 -14.60 -3.92
N GLY A 153 5.83 -15.13 -5.08
CA GLY A 153 5.38 -16.41 -5.63
C GLY A 153 4.10 -16.32 -6.47
N ARG A 154 3.41 -15.17 -6.51
CA ARG A 154 2.21 -14.90 -7.33
C ARG A 154 2.43 -13.74 -8.28
N LYS A 155 3.00 -12.66 -7.78
CA LYS A 155 3.30 -11.44 -8.55
C LYS A 155 4.79 -11.18 -8.56
N GLY A 156 5.31 -10.72 -9.70
CA GLY A 156 6.68 -10.22 -9.84
C GLY A 156 6.70 -8.70 -9.77
N LEU A 157 7.73 -8.14 -9.13
CA LEU A 157 7.98 -6.71 -9.01
C LEU A 157 9.42 -6.42 -9.39
N ASN A 158 9.64 -5.52 -10.33
CA ASN A 158 10.96 -5.05 -10.69
C ASN A 158 11.28 -3.74 -9.95
N VAL A 159 12.28 -3.79 -9.10
CA VAL A 159 12.75 -2.64 -8.33
C VAL A 159 13.99 -2.06 -8.98
N VAL A 160 13.93 -0.80 -9.36
CA VAL A 160 15.07 -0.06 -9.91
C VAL A 160 15.76 0.68 -8.78
N THR A 161 17.07 0.47 -8.64
CA THR A 161 17.87 1.14 -7.61
C THR A 161 19.19 1.63 -8.17
N PRO A 162 19.69 2.83 -7.77
CA PRO A 162 21.00 3.34 -8.19
C PRO A 162 22.12 2.49 -7.59
N LEU A 163 23.01 2.00 -8.46
CA LEU A 163 24.10 1.09 -8.06
C LEU A 163 25.02 1.74 -7.02
N ASP A 164 25.52 2.94 -7.30
CA ASP A 164 26.49 3.62 -6.44
C ASP A 164 25.90 3.99 -5.09
N LYS A 165 24.67 4.52 -5.10
CA LYS A 165 23.98 4.89 -3.86
C LYS A 165 23.68 3.67 -3.01
N THR A 166 23.29 2.56 -3.62
CA THR A 166 23.06 1.30 -2.91
C THR A 166 24.32 0.77 -2.24
N LEU A 167 25.49 0.88 -2.91
CA LEU A 167 26.78 0.50 -2.34
C LEU A 167 27.22 1.46 -1.22
N GLN A 168 27.04 2.77 -1.39
CA GLN A 168 27.39 3.79 -0.39
C GLN A 168 26.56 3.69 0.88
N THR A 169 25.28 3.29 0.76
CA THR A 169 24.35 3.15 1.88
C THR A 169 24.27 1.71 2.42
N GLU A 170 25.23 0.85 2.07
CA GLU A 170 25.26 -0.54 2.50
C GLU A 170 23.94 -1.29 2.30
N GLY A 171 23.27 -1.02 1.15
CA GLY A 171 22.02 -1.66 0.74
C GLY A 171 20.74 -0.98 1.25
N GLU A 172 20.83 0.07 2.05
CA GLU A 172 19.64 0.78 2.54
C GLU A 172 18.83 1.38 1.38
N GLU A 173 19.51 1.90 0.34
CA GLU A 173 18.82 2.44 -0.84
C GLU A 173 18.01 1.39 -1.59
N LEU A 174 18.48 0.12 -1.64
CA LEU A 174 17.70 -0.97 -2.24
C LEU A 174 16.42 -1.23 -1.42
N ALA A 175 16.53 -1.27 -0.09
CA ALA A 175 15.37 -1.46 0.77
C ALA A 175 14.36 -0.31 0.62
N ASN A 176 14.83 0.93 0.60
CA ASN A 176 13.99 2.11 0.38
C ASN A 176 13.33 2.09 -1.01
N SER A 177 14.05 1.67 -2.05
CA SER A 177 13.53 1.52 -3.40
C SER A 177 12.45 0.43 -3.46
N LEU A 178 12.62 -0.67 -2.73
CA LEU A 178 11.63 -1.74 -2.61
C LEU A 178 10.37 -1.25 -1.91
N GLU A 179 10.50 -0.63 -0.73
CA GLU A 179 9.39 -0.06 0.04
C GLU A 179 8.57 0.93 -0.81
N LYS A 180 9.27 1.83 -1.49
CA LYS A 180 8.69 2.83 -2.39
C LYS A 180 7.92 2.18 -3.54
N THR A 181 8.54 1.19 -4.21
CA THR A 181 7.94 0.53 -5.37
C THR A 181 6.70 -0.26 -4.97
N ILE A 182 6.74 -0.99 -3.84
CA ILE A 182 5.58 -1.71 -3.29
C ILE A 182 4.46 -0.72 -2.97
N THR A 183 4.76 0.35 -2.22
CA THR A 183 3.75 1.34 -1.81
C THR A 183 3.06 1.98 -3.02
N LEU A 184 3.83 2.38 -4.04
CA LEU A 184 3.28 2.93 -5.27
C LEU A 184 2.41 1.92 -6.03
N THR A 185 2.86 0.68 -6.12
CA THR A 185 2.10 -0.39 -6.78
C THR A 185 0.76 -0.64 -6.09
N VAL A 186 0.76 -0.72 -4.75
CA VAL A 186 -0.47 -0.92 -3.96
C VAL A 186 -1.43 0.27 -4.10
N ILE A 187 -0.93 1.50 -4.04
CA ILE A 187 -1.74 2.71 -4.25
C ILE A 187 -2.37 2.69 -5.65
N ASP A 188 -1.59 2.36 -6.68
CA ASP A 188 -2.05 2.37 -8.07
C ASP A 188 -3.06 1.25 -8.34
N GLU A 189 -2.87 0.06 -7.79
CA GLU A 189 -3.83 -1.05 -7.88
C GLU A 189 -5.15 -0.71 -7.18
N ALA A 190 -5.09 -0.22 -5.95
CA ALA A 190 -6.28 0.19 -5.19
C ALA A 190 -7.03 1.35 -5.87
N TRP A 191 -6.31 2.30 -6.44
CA TRP A 191 -6.92 3.41 -7.17
C TRP A 191 -7.61 2.95 -8.45
N LYS A 192 -7.01 2.05 -9.23
CA LYS A 192 -7.64 1.47 -10.41
C LYS A 192 -8.92 0.72 -10.07
N GLU A 193 -8.91 -0.05 -8.99
CA GLU A 193 -10.11 -0.77 -8.55
C GLU A 193 -11.21 0.19 -8.09
N HIS A 194 -10.85 1.23 -7.34
CA HIS A 194 -11.77 2.28 -6.94
C HIS A 194 -12.40 2.99 -8.15
N LEU A 195 -11.61 3.30 -9.18
CA LEU A 195 -12.13 3.92 -10.41
C LEU A 195 -13.15 3.02 -11.11
N ARG A 196 -12.90 1.72 -11.17
CA ARG A 196 -13.86 0.75 -11.74
C ARG A 196 -15.16 0.73 -10.94
N ALA A 197 -15.08 0.63 -9.62
CA ALA A 197 -16.24 0.66 -8.75
C ALA A 197 -17.05 1.97 -8.89
N MET A 198 -16.36 3.11 -9.05
CA MET A 198 -17.01 4.39 -9.27
C MET A 198 -17.67 4.50 -10.66
N ASP A 199 -17.11 3.88 -11.69
CA ASP A 199 -17.73 3.85 -13.03
C ASP A 199 -19.01 2.99 -13.04
N ASP A 200 -19.03 1.90 -12.27
CA ASP A 200 -20.25 1.08 -12.10
C ASP A 200 -21.39 1.85 -11.41
N LEU A 201 -21.06 2.81 -10.55
CA LEU A 201 -22.05 3.68 -9.90
C LEU A 201 -22.64 4.76 -10.81
N LYS A 202 -22.04 5.00 -11.99
CA LYS A 202 -22.57 5.96 -12.98
C LYS A 202 -23.77 5.43 -13.76
N GLN A 203 -23.97 4.11 -13.79
CA GLN A 203 -25.06 3.45 -14.51
C GLN A 203 -26.31 3.45 -13.64
#